data_bf9e8570e582c80dd3d90fe37ae8cc56
#
_entry.id   bf9e8570e582c80dd3d90fe37ae8cc56
#
_cell.length_a   1.000
_cell.length_b   1.000
_cell.length_c   1.000
_cell.angle_alpha   90.00
_cell.angle_beta   90.00
_cell.angle_gamma   90.00
#
_symmetry.space_group_name_H-M   'P 1'
#
loop_
_entity.id
_entity.type
_entity.pdbx_description
1 polymer ?
#
loop_
_entity_poly.entity_id
_entity_poly.type
_entity_poly.pdbx_seq_one_letter_code
_entity_poly.pdbx_strand_id
1 'polypeptide(L)' 'MTNKKPKDFTIFRYSTLLALTRAGITTFAELEKMSNAEIANIRGLGKRGYDEILEKLGRQPGSR' A
#
# COMPACT_ATOMS: atom_id res chain seq x y z
N MET A 1 14.18 -1.40 21.00
CA MET A 1 13.86 -1.18 20.66
C MET A 1 13.24 -0.89 20.11
N THR A 2 12.92 -0.86 19.89
CA THR A 2 12.33 -0.58 19.39
C THR A 2 11.91 -0.30 18.63
N ASN A 3 11.68 -0.36 18.17
CA ASN A 3 11.33 -0.14 17.39
C ASN A 3 10.71 0.14 16.75
N LYS A 4 10.39 0.32 16.47
CA LYS A 4 9.64 0.65 15.89
C LYS A 4 9.53 0.89 14.79
N LYS A 5 9.36 0.44 14.14
CA LYS A 5 9.37 0.74 13.15
C LYS A 5 8.41 0.83 12.51
N PRO A 6 8.47 1.20 12.19
CA PRO A 6 7.32 1.70 11.77
C PRO A 6 6.82 1.14 10.58
N LYS A 7 6.14 1.74 9.97
CA LYS A 7 5.45 1.41 8.87
C LYS A 7 6.34 1.13 7.76
N ASP A 8 6.76 -0.05 7.56
CA ASP A 8 7.50 -0.28 6.37
C ASP A 8 6.76 -1.32 5.57
N PHE A 9 7.23 -1.54 4.35
CA PHE A 9 6.49 -2.35 3.41
C PHE A 9 6.50 -3.83 3.71
N THR A 10 7.26 -4.24 4.69
CA THR A 10 7.26 -5.65 5.03
C THR A 10 5.94 -6.11 5.61
N ILE A 11 5.04 -5.19 5.93
CA ILE A 11 3.71 -5.55 6.39
C ILE A 11 2.82 -6.01 5.24
N PHE A 12 3.26 -5.84 4.01
CA PHE A 12 2.48 -6.24 2.85
C PHE A 12 2.98 -7.58 2.31
N ARG A 13 2.11 -8.28 1.61
CA ARG A 13 2.55 -9.50 0.98
C ARG A 13 3.47 -9.18 -0.20
N TYR A 14 4.19 -10.18 -0.62
CA TYR A 14 5.24 -9.98 -1.61
C TYR A 14 4.73 -9.38 -2.92
N SER A 15 3.60 -9.84 -3.41
CA SER A 15 3.09 -9.32 -4.67
C SER A 15 2.74 -7.85 -4.56
N THR A 16 2.24 -7.44 -3.41
CA THR A 16 1.94 -6.03 -3.18
C THR A 16 3.24 -5.23 -3.13
N LEU A 17 4.25 -5.76 -2.47
CA LEU A 17 5.54 -5.09 -2.42
C LEU A 17 6.11 -4.88 -3.81
N LEU A 18 6.01 -5.89 -4.65
CA LEU A 18 6.51 -5.77 -6.02
C LEU A 18 5.80 -4.67 -6.77
N ALA A 19 4.49 -4.62 -6.65
CA ALA A 19 3.73 -3.60 -7.36
C ALA A 19 4.13 -2.21 -6.90
N LEU A 20 4.29 -2.03 -5.61
CA LEU A 20 4.69 -0.74 -5.07
C LEU A 20 6.08 -0.35 -5.53
N THR A 21 7.00 -1.30 -5.50
CA THR A 21 8.37 -1.04 -5.94
C THR A 21 8.39 -0.62 -7.40
N ARG A 22 7.63 -1.31 -8.24
CA ARG A 22 7.60 -0.98 -9.65
C ARG A 22 6.99 0.38 -9.92
N ALA A 23 6.11 0.80 -9.04
CA ALA A 23 5.48 2.10 -9.19
C ALA A 23 6.34 3.23 -8.64
N GLY A 24 7.48 2.88 -8.04
CA GLY A 24 8.35 3.90 -7.49
C GLY A 24 7.96 4.34 -6.10
N ILE A 25 7.08 3.61 -5.46
CA ILE A 25 6.62 3.96 -4.12
C ILE A 25 7.48 3.20 -3.13
N THR A 26 8.25 3.91 -2.35
CA THR A 26 9.22 3.29 -1.46
C THR A 26 8.94 3.50 0.02
N THR A 27 7.99 4.34 0.35
CA THR A 27 7.68 4.58 1.76
C THR A 27 6.19 4.56 2.00
N PHE A 28 5.83 4.22 3.22
CA PHE A 28 4.42 4.22 3.61
C PHE A 28 3.83 5.63 3.56
N ALA A 29 4.67 6.62 3.85
CA ALA A 29 4.21 8.01 3.80
C ALA A 29 3.73 8.38 2.41
N GLU A 30 4.35 7.84 1.39
CA GLU A 30 3.92 8.12 0.03
C GLU A 30 2.53 7.55 -0.22
N LEU A 31 2.26 6.38 0.32
CA LEU A 31 0.93 5.80 0.20
C LEU A 31 -0.10 6.65 0.91
N GLU A 32 0.26 7.18 2.05
CA GLU A 32 -0.68 8.00 2.81
C GLU A 32 -1.11 9.24 2.07
N LYS A 33 -0.27 9.72 1.19
CA LYS A 33 -0.59 10.91 0.42
C LYS A 33 -1.40 10.61 -0.82
N MET A 34 -1.51 9.37 -1.19
CA MET A 34 -2.20 8.99 -2.41
C MET A 34 -3.68 8.82 -2.16
N SER A 35 -4.47 9.20 -3.14
CA SER A 35 -5.90 8.96 -3.06
C SER A 35 -6.18 7.50 -3.35
N ASN A 36 -7.37 7.05 -3.02
CA ASN A 36 -7.75 5.68 -3.31
C ASN A 36 -7.68 5.41 -4.81
N ALA A 37 -8.07 6.38 -5.62
CA ALA A 37 -8.02 6.19 -7.07
C ALA A 37 -6.58 6.02 -7.55
N GLU A 38 -5.67 6.78 -6.98
CA GLU A 38 -4.26 6.67 -7.35
C GLU A 38 -3.70 5.31 -6.97
N ILE A 39 -4.07 4.83 -5.80
CA ILE A 39 -3.62 3.51 -5.37
C ILE A 39 -4.19 2.44 -6.28
N ALA A 40 -5.45 2.58 -6.67
CA ALA A 40 -6.09 1.61 -7.54
C ALA A 40 -5.43 1.56 -8.91
N ASN A 41 -4.78 2.64 -9.32
CA ASN A 41 -4.12 2.69 -10.62
C ASN A 41 -2.72 2.12 -10.62
N ILE A 42 -2.22 1.68 -9.49
CA ILE A 42 -0.89 1.11 -9.44
C ILE A 42 -0.87 -0.18 -10.26
N ARG A 43 0.03 -0.21 -11.24
CA ARG A 43 0.11 -1.33 -12.13
C ARG A 43 0.50 -2.61 -11.42
N GLY A 44 -0.19 -3.68 -11.70
CA GLY A 44 0.14 -4.96 -11.11
C GLY A 44 -0.36 -5.18 -9.70
N LEU A 45 -1.08 -4.20 -9.16
CA LEU A 45 -1.51 -4.31 -7.78
C LEU A 45 -2.66 -5.29 -7.60
N GLY A 46 -3.66 -5.20 -8.44
CA GLY A 46 -4.81 -6.06 -8.31
C GLY A 46 -5.72 -5.65 -7.17
N LYS A 47 -6.88 -6.27 -7.12
CA LYS A 47 -7.85 -5.93 -6.11
C LYS A 47 -7.39 -6.28 -4.72
N ARG A 48 -6.74 -7.43 -4.57
CA ARG A 48 -6.28 -7.82 -3.25
C ARG A 48 -5.23 -6.89 -2.70
N GLY A 49 -4.29 -6.48 -3.56
CA GLY A 49 -3.27 -5.54 -3.13
C GLY A 49 -3.88 -4.21 -2.76
N TYR A 50 -4.85 -3.77 -3.55
CA TYR A 50 -5.54 -2.54 -3.27
C TYR A 50 -6.22 -2.60 -1.90
N ASP A 51 -6.99 -3.66 -1.65
CA ASP A 51 -7.67 -3.80 -0.38
C ASP A 51 -6.69 -3.87 0.77
N GLU A 52 -5.60 -4.57 0.57
CA GLU A 52 -4.59 -4.70 1.60
C GLU A 52 -3.99 -3.34 1.96
N ILE A 53 -3.67 -2.56 0.96
CA ILE A 53 -3.10 -1.25 1.20
C ILE A 53 -4.07 -0.35 1.95
N LEU A 54 -5.32 -0.33 1.51
CA LEU A 54 -6.31 0.52 2.18
C LEU A 54 -6.51 0.09 3.63
N GLU A 55 -6.50 -1.19 3.86
CA GLU A 55 -6.65 -1.70 5.21
C GLU A 55 -5.52 -1.23 6.10
N LYS A 56 -4.29 -1.30 5.60
CA LYS A 56 -3.15 -0.85 6.38
C LYS A 56 -3.14 0.65 6.59
N LEU A 57 -3.74 1.38 5.67
CA LEU A 57 -3.85 2.83 5.80
C LEU A 57 -4.99 3.23 6.74
N GLY A 58 -5.82 2.29 7.12
CA GLY A 58 -6.96 2.59 7.95
C GLY A 58 -8.16 3.11 7.18
N ARG A 59 -8.15 2.90 5.86
CA ARG A 59 -9.27 3.32 5.03
C ARG A 59 -10.19 2.15 4.76
N GLN A 60 -11.35 2.43 4.25
CA GLN A 60 -12.30 1.38 3.92
C GLN A 60 -12.11 0.91 2.52
N PRO A 61 -11.63 -0.29 2.32
CA PRO A 61 -11.45 -0.78 0.97
C PRO A 61 -12.81 -1.09 0.37
N GLY A 62 -12.91 -0.90 -0.90
CA GLY A 62 -14.08 -1.32 -1.62
C GLY A 62 -15.34 -0.53 -1.36
N SER A 63 -15.22 0.56 -0.73
CA SER A 63 -16.41 1.31 -0.51
C SER A 63 -16.87 1.86 -1.78
N ARG A 64 -17.44 1.80 -2.08
CA ARG A 64 -17.89 2.18 -3.08
C ARG A 64 -18.18 2.91 -3.12
#